data_d858fc4f40b2e0b04efd4394fb994c5d
#
_entry.id   d858fc4f40b2e0b04efd4394fb994c5d
#
_cell.length_a   1.000
_cell.length_b   1.000
_cell.length_c   1.000
_cell.angle_alpha   90.00
_cell.angle_beta   90.00
_cell.angle_gamma   90.00
#
_symmetry.space_group_name_H-M   'P 1'
#
loop_
_entity.id
_entity.type
_entity.pdbx_description
1 polymer ?
#
loop_
_entity_poly.entity_id
_entity_poly.type
_entity_poly.pdbx_seq_one_letter_code
_entity_poly.pdbx_strand_id
1 'polypeptide(L)'
;MGKTTLAMAFTKYLQRRGVNVKYNCFHQNPEKELEAAIALPSIDINVEKSAEIYIGRKLKSPTVASWIMKTHFFKSLFQMIPGLGHMILFGHLIDELEKDPSLVIVLDSPASGHALTMFESTSNFKTIFKSGLVVKDIDRMQNFLSGPDNLKTHVVTLATELSLSEALDLKNELDNNLPDTEAHTDLLVNDSFKKFFELSNVDDSALPPFLAQKIALEKDIVSQYFTLPHIDHDDMPKIVMDLSMMMEGLV
;
A
#
# COMPACT_ATOMS: atom_id res chain seq x y z
N MET A 1 -9.99 9.14 -1.47
CA MET A 1 -8.61 9.39 -0.98
C MET A 1 -7.52 9.18 -2.04
N GLY A 2 -7.74 8.42 -3.11
CA GLY A 2 -6.80 8.27 -4.24
C GLY A 2 -5.59 7.36 -3.98
N LYS A 3 -5.66 6.40 -3.05
CA LYS A 3 -4.53 5.50 -2.73
C LYS A 3 -3.94 4.80 -3.95
N THR A 4 -4.77 4.15 -4.77
CA THR A 4 -4.33 3.46 -5.99
C THR A 4 -3.60 4.39 -6.95
N THR A 5 -4.17 5.57 -7.22
CA THR A 5 -3.57 6.60 -8.06
C THR A 5 -2.20 7.03 -7.53
N LEU A 6 -2.08 7.23 -6.22
CA LEU A 6 -0.83 7.60 -5.57
C LEU A 6 0.19 6.46 -5.56
N ALA A 7 -0.22 5.21 -5.34
CA ALA A 7 0.67 4.06 -5.42
C ALA A 7 1.25 3.89 -6.84
N MET A 8 0.42 4.06 -7.88
CA MET A 8 0.88 4.08 -9.27
C MET A 8 1.82 5.24 -9.55
N ALA A 9 1.47 6.46 -9.10
CA ALA A 9 2.30 7.65 -9.26
C ALA A 9 3.66 7.50 -8.55
N PHE A 10 3.67 6.95 -7.36
CA PHE A 10 4.90 6.68 -6.61
C PHE A 10 5.78 5.63 -7.29
N THR A 11 5.16 4.58 -7.84
CA THR A 11 5.87 3.59 -8.65
C THR A 11 6.52 4.24 -9.88
N LYS A 12 5.80 5.13 -10.57
CA LYS A 12 6.34 5.89 -11.71
C LYS A 12 7.47 6.83 -11.31
N TYR A 13 7.34 7.50 -10.17
CA TYR A 13 8.39 8.34 -9.61
C TYR A 13 9.68 7.52 -9.37
N LEU A 14 9.60 6.39 -8.67
CA LEU A 14 10.74 5.52 -8.40
C LEU A 14 11.35 4.96 -9.69
N GLN A 15 10.51 4.52 -10.63
CA GLN A 15 10.97 4.04 -11.96
C GLN A 15 11.80 5.10 -12.69
N ARG A 16 11.36 6.36 -12.68
CA ARG A 16 12.09 7.48 -13.31
C ARG A 16 13.41 7.79 -12.62
N ARG A 17 13.54 7.50 -11.34
CA ARG A 17 14.79 7.59 -10.56
C ARG A 17 15.74 6.40 -10.81
N GLY A 18 15.35 5.46 -11.66
CA GLY A 18 16.16 4.28 -11.96
C GLY A 18 16.09 3.16 -10.92
N VAL A 19 15.14 3.25 -9.98
CA VAL A 19 14.91 2.20 -8.98
C VAL A 19 14.29 0.97 -9.65
N ASN A 20 14.77 -0.22 -9.30
CA ASN A 20 14.15 -1.48 -9.69
C ASN A 20 12.85 -1.69 -8.90
N VAL A 21 11.77 -1.11 -9.40
CA VAL A 21 10.49 -1.06 -8.70
C VAL A 21 9.40 -1.85 -9.42
N LYS A 22 8.51 -2.47 -8.67
CA LYS A 22 7.28 -3.10 -9.16
C LYS A 22 6.08 -2.64 -8.34
N TYR A 23 4.96 -2.42 -9.03
CA TYR A 23 3.65 -2.18 -8.43
C TYR A 23 2.91 -3.51 -8.19
N ASN A 24 2.23 -3.63 -7.06
CA ASN A 24 1.31 -4.73 -6.80
C ASN A 24 -0.01 -4.19 -6.21
N CYS A 25 -1.13 -4.52 -6.84
CA CYS A 25 -2.47 -4.09 -6.40
C CYS A 25 -2.97 -4.86 -5.17
N PHE A 26 -2.13 -5.66 -4.54
CA PHE A 26 -2.44 -6.51 -3.39
C PHE A 26 -3.63 -7.44 -3.67
N HIS A 27 -4.74 -7.24 -2.97
CA HIS A 27 -5.96 -8.06 -3.10
C HIS A 27 -7.07 -7.36 -3.91
N GLN A 28 -6.74 -6.23 -4.54
CA GLN A 28 -7.68 -5.47 -5.37
C GLN A 28 -7.67 -5.98 -6.81
N ASN A 29 -8.69 -5.59 -7.58
CA ASN A 29 -8.69 -5.86 -9.01
C ASN A 29 -7.67 -4.95 -9.70
N PRO A 30 -6.76 -5.50 -10.52
CA PRO A 30 -5.78 -4.70 -11.24
C PRO A 30 -6.48 -3.81 -12.29
N GLU A 31 -6.09 -2.54 -12.35
CA GLU A 31 -6.53 -1.60 -13.38
C GLU A 31 -5.65 -1.72 -14.64
N LYS A 32 -5.74 -2.86 -15.31
CA LYS A 32 -4.84 -3.25 -16.42
C LYS A 32 -4.76 -2.25 -17.56
N GLU A 33 -5.86 -1.57 -17.88
CA GLU A 33 -5.90 -0.55 -18.93
C GLU A 33 -5.07 0.67 -18.53
N LEU A 34 -5.23 1.15 -17.30
CA LEU A 34 -4.45 2.26 -16.76
C LEU A 34 -2.97 1.87 -16.59
N GLU A 35 -2.70 0.69 -16.04
CA GLU A 35 -1.34 0.17 -15.91
C GLU A 35 -0.61 0.11 -17.27
N ALA A 36 -1.30 -0.36 -18.30
CA ALA A 36 -0.76 -0.42 -19.66
C ALA A 36 -0.54 0.98 -20.27
N ALA A 37 -1.53 1.89 -20.10
CA ALA A 37 -1.46 3.25 -20.64
C ALA A 37 -0.27 4.04 -20.12
N ILE A 38 0.11 3.82 -18.84
CA ILE A 38 1.27 4.49 -18.24
C ILE A 38 2.55 3.65 -18.25
N ALA A 39 2.53 2.47 -18.89
CA ALA A 39 3.64 1.50 -18.85
C ALA A 39 4.15 1.27 -17.41
N LEU A 40 3.23 0.92 -16.50
CA LEU A 40 3.53 0.69 -15.09
C LEU A 40 4.28 -0.64 -14.91
N PRO A 41 5.43 -0.67 -14.25
CA PRO A 41 6.11 -1.93 -13.95
C PRO A 41 5.36 -2.68 -12.85
N SER A 42 4.50 -3.63 -13.22
CA SER A 42 3.67 -4.39 -12.29
C SER A 42 4.21 -5.80 -12.03
N ILE A 43 3.87 -6.37 -10.88
CA ILE A 43 4.10 -7.79 -10.55
C ILE A 43 2.78 -8.47 -10.23
N ASP A 44 2.46 -9.53 -10.99
CA ASP A 44 1.21 -10.29 -10.82
C ASP A 44 1.35 -11.35 -9.72
N ILE A 45 1.20 -10.90 -8.49
CA ILE A 45 1.14 -11.75 -7.29
C ILE A 45 -0.24 -11.55 -6.67
N ASN A 46 -1.00 -12.63 -6.55
CA ASN A 46 -2.34 -12.63 -5.97
C ASN A 46 -2.50 -13.81 -4.99
N VAL A 47 -3.56 -13.80 -4.21
CA VAL A 47 -3.79 -14.79 -3.13
C VAL A 47 -3.84 -16.21 -3.66
N GLU A 48 -4.55 -16.47 -4.76
CA GLU A 48 -4.74 -17.81 -5.29
C GLU A 48 -3.41 -18.42 -5.75
N LYS A 49 -2.66 -17.66 -6.54
CA LYS A 49 -1.35 -18.06 -7.06
C LYS A 49 -0.33 -18.25 -5.92
N SER A 50 -0.35 -17.33 -4.95
CA SER A 50 0.53 -17.40 -3.78
C SER A 50 0.23 -18.64 -2.93
N ALA A 51 -1.04 -18.96 -2.72
CA ALA A 51 -1.46 -20.14 -1.98
C ALA A 51 -1.07 -21.45 -2.69
N GLU A 52 -1.23 -21.51 -4.02
CA GLU A 52 -0.82 -22.67 -4.81
C GLU A 52 0.70 -22.91 -4.71
N ILE A 53 1.50 -21.85 -4.84
CA ILE A 53 2.96 -21.92 -4.69
C ILE A 53 3.35 -22.36 -3.28
N TYR A 54 2.73 -21.75 -2.24
CA TYR A 54 3.02 -22.06 -0.85
C TYR A 54 2.74 -23.52 -0.53
N ILE A 55 1.57 -24.04 -0.91
CA ILE A 55 1.18 -25.43 -0.70
C ILE A 55 2.08 -26.38 -1.52
N GLY A 56 2.37 -26.01 -2.77
CA GLY A 56 3.26 -26.78 -3.64
C GLY A 56 4.65 -26.99 -3.04
N ARG A 57 5.21 -25.95 -2.42
CA ARG A 57 6.49 -26.02 -1.70
C ARG A 57 6.39 -26.94 -0.46
N LYS A 58 5.32 -26.82 0.35
CA LYS A 58 5.14 -27.62 1.56
C LYS A 58 4.92 -29.10 1.26
N LEU A 59 4.19 -29.41 0.19
CA LEU A 59 3.91 -30.81 -0.24
C LEU A 59 4.95 -31.34 -1.22
N LYS A 60 5.90 -30.55 -1.66
CA LYS A 60 6.89 -30.88 -2.71
C LYS A 60 6.23 -31.40 -4.01
N SER A 61 5.02 -30.96 -4.30
CA SER A 61 4.24 -31.34 -5.48
C SER A 61 3.29 -30.26 -5.94
N PRO A 62 3.61 -29.54 -7.04
CA PRO A 62 2.71 -28.53 -7.61
C PRO A 62 1.37 -29.09 -8.06
N THR A 63 1.36 -30.33 -8.59
CA THR A 63 0.12 -30.98 -9.06
C THR A 63 -0.85 -31.25 -7.92
N VAL A 64 -0.36 -31.72 -6.79
CA VAL A 64 -1.19 -31.96 -5.59
C VAL A 64 -1.68 -30.62 -5.02
N ALA A 65 -0.86 -29.58 -5.04
CA ALA A 65 -1.27 -28.25 -4.60
C ALA A 65 -2.44 -27.72 -5.43
N SER A 66 -2.34 -27.77 -6.76
CA SER A 66 -3.41 -27.32 -7.67
C SER A 66 -4.71 -28.10 -7.45
N TRP A 67 -4.62 -29.39 -7.18
CA TRP A 67 -5.79 -30.21 -6.85
C TRP A 67 -6.44 -29.81 -5.52
N ILE A 68 -5.63 -29.60 -4.46
CA ILE A 68 -6.11 -29.15 -3.15
C ILE A 68 -6.80 -27.80 -3.24
N MET A 69 -6.24 -26.85 -3.98
CA MET A 69 -6.81 -25.50 -4.19
C MET A 69 -8.21 -25.53 -4.79
N LYS A 70 -8.54 -26.55 -5.59
CA LYS A 70 -9.85 -26.72 -6.21
C LYS A 70 -10.90 -27.34 -5.29
N THR A 71 -10.49 -27.88 -4.13
CA THR A 71 -11.43 -28.50 -3.18
C THR A 71 -12.29 -27.46 -2.45
N HIS A 72 -13.55 -27.81 -2.19
CA HIS A 72 -14.44 -27.00 -1.36
C HIS A 72 -13.88 -26.76 0.05
N PHE A 73 -13.20 -27.77 0.60
CA PHE A 73 -12.56 -27.66 1.91
C PHE A 73 -11.56 -26.51 1.97
N PHE A 74 -10.69 -26.41 0.96
CA PHE A 74 -9.66 -25.37 0.94
C PHE A 74 -10.27 -23.97 0.79
N LYS A 75 -11.28 -23.83 -0.08
CA LYS A 75 -12.02 -22.57 -0.23
C LYS A 75 -12.68 -22.14 1.08
N SER A 76 -13.32 -23.09 1.78
CA SER A 76 -13.93 -22.82 3.08
C SER A 76 -12.89 -22.43 4.13
N LEU A 77 -11.71 -23.06 4.16
CA LEU A 77 -10.62 -22.74 5.08
C LEU A 77 -10.18 -21.28 4.92
N PHE A 78 -10.01 -20.80 3.68
CA PHE A 78 -9.66 -19.41 3.40
C PHE A 78 -10.74 -18.42 3.83
N GLN A 79 -12.00 -18.80 3.74
CA GLN A 79 -13.12 -17.97 4.20
C GLN A 79 -13.27 -17.97 5.72
N MET A 80 -12.93 -19.07 6.39
CA MET A 80 -13.07 -19.23 7.84
C MET A 80 -11.95 -18.56 8.63
N ILE A 81 -10.76 -18.40 8.06
CA ILE A 81 -9.60 -17.82 8.75
C ILE A 81 -9.32 -16.43 8.19
N PRO A 82 -9.80 -15.36 8.88
CA PRO A 82 -9.58 -14.00 8.44
C PRO A 82 -8.07 -13.70 8.28
N GLY A 83 -7.69 -13.03 7.20
CA GLY A 83 -6.30 -12.62 6.96
C GLY A 83 -5.36 -13.71 6.44
N LEU A 84 -5.77 -14.99 6.38
CA LEU A 84 -4.91 -16.08 5.88
C LEU A 84 -4.42 -15.80 4.45
N GLY A 85 -5.32 -15.38 3.56
CA GLY A 85 -4.98 -15.01 2.19
C GLY A 85 -3.96 -13.88 2.12
N HIS A 86 -4.14 -12.84 2.93
CA HIS A 86 -3.24 -11.70 3.01
C HIS A 86 -1.85 -12.11 3.52
N MET A 87 -1.79 -12.96 4.54
CA MET A 87 -0.53 -13.48 5.07
C MET A 87 0.25 -14.27 4.01
N ILE A 88 -0.42 -15.15 3.27
CA ILE A 88 0.21 -15.96 2.22
C ILE A 88 0.70 -15.07 1.07
N LEU A 89 -0.11 -14.10 0.65
CA LEU A 89 0.27 -13.13 -0.37
C LEU A 89 1.50 -12.33 0.07
N PHE A 90 1.50 -11.86 1.31
CA PHE A 90 2.59 -11.08 1.87
C PHE A 90 3.89 -11.90 1.98
N GLY A 91 3.78 -13.16 2.42
CA GLY A 91 4.91 -14.09 2.41
C GLY A 91 5.50 -14.31 1.02
N HIS A 92 4.66 -14.33 -0.03
CA HIS A 92 5.13 -14.44 -1.41
C HIS A 92 5.83 -13.16 -1.90
N LEU A 93 5.32 -11.97 -1.52
CA LEU A 93 6.01 -10.70 -1.81
C LEU A 93 7.39 -10.66 -1.17
N ILE A 94 7.51 -11.07 0.10
CA ILE A 94 8.81 -11.19 0.80
C ILE A 94 9.73 -12.19 0.10
N ASP A 95 9.21 -13.32 -0.37
CA ASP A 95 10.02 -14.27 -1.15
C ASP A 95 10.63 -13.64 -2.41
N GLU A 96 9.93 -12.73 -3.08
CA GLU A 96 10.46 -12.02 -4.25
C GLU A 96 11.50 -10.97 -3.86
N LEU A 97 11.29 -10.24 -2.76
CA LEU A 97 12.26 -9.28 -2.23
C LEU A 97 13.56 -9.95 -1.74
N GLU A 98 13.47 -11.12 -1.11
CA GLU A 98 14.64 -11.89 -0.69
C GLU A 98 15.45 -12.46 -1.89
N LYS A 99 14.79 -12.75 -3.01
CA LYS A 99 15.46 -13.22 -4.25
C LYS A 99 16.20 -12.09 -4.97
N ASP A 100 15.68 -10.90 -4.92
CA ASP A 100 16.26 -9.70 -5.55
C ASP A 100 16.31 -8.56 -4.53
N PRO A 101 17.42 -8.40 -3.81
CA PRO A 101 17.57 -7.32 -2.81
C PRO A 101 17.54 -5.90 -3.40
N SER A 102 17.62 -5.75 -4.73
CA SER A 102 17.48 -4.45 -5.38
C SER A 102 16.04 -4.09 -5.69
N LEU A 103 15.11 -5.05 -5.56
CA LEU A 103 13.70 -4.88 -5.88
C LEU A 103 12.99 -4.07 -4.79
N VAL A 104 12.24 -3.08 -5.20
CA VAL A 104 11.26 -2.36 -4.38
C VAL A 104 9.86 -2.74 -4.84
N ILE A 105 8.97 -3.08 -3.93
CA ILE A 105 7.57 -3.33 -4.26
C ILE A 105 6.71 -2.23 -3.64
N VAL A 106 6.03 -1.46 -4.49
CA VAL A 106 5.00 -0.52 -4.05
C VAL A 106 3.69 -1.30 -3.94
N LEU A 107 3.22 -1.45 -2.71
CA LEU A 107 2.02 -2.22 -2.39
C LEU A 107 0.82 -1.27 -2.25
N ASP A 108 -0.15 -1.38 -3.17
CA ASP A 108 -1.42 -0.66 -3.05
C ASP A 108 -2.31 -1.35 -2.01
N SER A 109 -2.15 -0.94 -0.77
CA SER A 109 -2.83 -1.55 0.36
C SER A 109 -4.35 -1.26 0.34
N PRO A 110 -5.19 -2.22 0.74
CA PRO A 110 -6.63 -2.01 0.87
C PRO A 110 -6.98 -0.90 1.90
N ALA A 111 -8.25 -0.60 2.08
CA ALA A 111 -8.72 0.41 3.04
C ALA A 111 -8.23 0.12 4.47
N SER A 112 -8.09 1.16 5.27
CA SER A 112 -7.41 1.22 6.58
C SER A 112 -7.60 0.01 7.51
N GLY A 113 -8.84 -0.47 7.71
CA GLY A 113 -9.10 -1.61 8.59
C GLY A 113 -8.51 -2.94 8.09
N HIS A 114 -8.38 -3.14 6.78
CA HIS A 114 -7.76 -4.34 6.22
C HIS A 114 -6.24 -4.29 6.23
N ALA A 115 -5.63 -3.11 6.15
CA ALA A 115 -4.19 -2.96 6.28
C ALA A 115 -3.71 -3.36 7.68
N LEU A 116 -4.40 -2.90 8.73
CA LEU A 116 -4.14 -3.33 10.11
C LEU A 116 -4.28 -4.84 10.28
N THR A 117 -5.38 -5.42 9.77
CA THR A 117 -5.60 -6.89 9.82
C THR A 117 -4.44 -7.66 9.19
N MET A 118 -3.77 -7.12 8.19
CA MET A 118 -2.61 -7.77 7.57
C MET A 118 -1.44 -7.91 8.54
N PHE A 119 -1.14 -6.86 9.33
CA PHE A 119 -0.05 -6.89 10.32
C PHE A 119 -0.47 -7.63 11.60
N GLU A 120 -1.67 -7.43 12.09
CA GLU A 120 -2.23 -8.12 13.25
C GLU A 120 -2.38 -9.62 13.01
N SER A 121 -2.74 -10.02 11.79
CA SER A 121 -2.87 -11.44 11.42
C SER A 121 -1.59 -12.21 11.72
N THR A 122 -0.43 -11.63 11.49
CA THR A 122 0.86 -12.29 11.78
C THR A 122 1.02 -12.65 13.26
N SER A 123 0.61 -11.79 14.18
CA SER A 123 0.66 -12.08 15.61
C SER A 123 -0.47 -13.05 16.05
N ASN A 124 -1.67 -12.87 15.52
CA ASN A 124 -2.82 -13.72 15.81
C ASN A 124 -2.61 -15.15 15.35
N PHE A 125 -1.99 -15.38 14.19
CA PHE A 125 -1.70 -16.72 13.68
C PHE A 125 -0.70 -17.47 14.56
N LYS A 126 0.27 -16.82 15.20
CA LYS A 126 1.14 -17.47 16.19
C LYS A 126 0.36 -18.05 17.36
N THR A 127 -0.67 -17.34 17.79
CA THR A 127 -1.54 -17.79 18.89
C THR A 127 -2.39 -19.00 18.48
N ILE A 128 -2.87 -19.02 17.23
CA ILE A 128 -3.69 -20.12 16.70
C ILE A 128 -2.85 -21.38 16.46
N PHE A 129 -1.71 -21.26 15.80
CA PHE A 129 -0.92 -22.41 15.35
C PHE A 129 0.12 -22.92 16.36
N LYS A 130 0.39 -22.20 17.44
CA LYS A 130 1.32 -22.52 18.56
C LYS A 130 2.69 -23.11 18.18
N SER A 131 2.80 -23.88 17.11
CA SER A 131 4.05 -24.48 16.62
C SER A 131 3.90 -25.03 15.20
N GLY A 132 5.02 -25.29 14.51
CA GLY A 132 5.05 -25.90 13.20
C GLY A 132 5.62 -25.02 12.09
N LEU A 133 5.43 -25.46 10.84
CA LEU A 133 6.00 -24.80 9.66
C LEU A 133 5.42 -23.40 9.41
N VAL A 134 4.13 -23.22 9.71
CA VAL A 134 3.45 -21.92 9.54
C VAL A 134 4.03 -20.89 10.50
N VAL A 135 4.30 -21.25 11.76
CA VAL A 135 4.90 -20.34 12.75
C VAL A 135 6.30 -19.90 12.31
N LYS A 136 7.10 -20.82 11.77
CA LYS A 136 8.43 -20.46 11.24
C LYS A 136 8.36 -19.47 10.08
N ASP A 137 7.36 -19.62 9.20
CA ASP A 137 7.17 -18.68 8.09
C ASP A 137 6.73 -17.31 8.61
N ILE A 138 5.88 -17.26 9.64
CA ILE A 138 5.47 -16.02 10.30
C ILE A 138 6.65 -15.34 10.96
N ASP A 139 7.50 -16.09 11.70
CA ASP A 139 8.72 -15.56 12.31
C ASP A 139 9.65 -14.97 11.26
N ARG A 140 9.83 -15.65 10.12
CA ARG A 140 10.62 -15.14 9.00
C ARG A 140 10.05 -13.81 8.46
N MET A 141 8.75 -13.74 8.25
CA MET A 141 8.09 -12.51 7.77
C MET A 141 8.25 -11.36 8.76
N GLN A 142 8.05 -11.61 10.06
CA GLN A 142 8.25 -10.61 11.09
C GLN A 142 9.71 -10.13 11.15
N ASN A 143 10.66 -11.06 11.11
CA ASN A 143 12.08 -10.70 11.09
C ASN A 143 12.46 -9.89 9.85
N PHE A 144 11.87 -10.21 8.68
CA PHE A 144 12.09 -9.42 7.47
C PHE A 144 11.56 -7.99 7.64
N LEU A 145 10.33 -7.85 8.12
CA LEU A 145 9.68 -6.54 8.33
C LEU A 145 10.38 -5.70 9.41
N SER A 146 11.00 -6.37 10.39
CA SER A 146 11.78 -5.71 11.44
C SER A 146 13.17 -5.26 10.98
N GLY A 147 13.58 -5.62 9.76
CA GLY A 147 14.85 -5.17 9.20
C GLY A 147 14.82 -3.66 8.89
N PRO A 148 15.94 -2.96 9.08
CA PRO A 148 16.03 -1.56 8.71
C PRO A 148 15.73 -1.39 7.21
N ASP A 149 14.98 -0.38 6.87
CA ASP A 149 14.61 -0.01 5.48
C ASP A 149 13.79 -1.05 4.68
N ASN A 150 13.35 -2.16 5.31
CA ASN A 150 12.59 -3.19 4.62
C ASN A 150 11.11 -2.84 4.44
N LEU A 151 10.58 -1.94 5.26
CA LEU A 151 9.19 -1.49 5.17
C LEU A 151 9.09 0.00 5.42
N LYS A 152 8.48 0.73 4.49
CA LYS A 152 8.04 2.10 4.67
C LYS A 152 6.54 2.19 4.42
N THR A 153 5.81 2.82 5.31
CA THR A 153 4.35 2.93 5.22
C THR A 153 3.94 4.38 5.04
N HIS A 154 3.04 4.63 4.09
CA HIS A 154 2.46 5.94 3.86
C HIS A 154 0.95 5.89 4.10
N VAL A 155 0.48 6.62 5.10
CA VAL A 155 -0.96 6.80 5.35
C VAL A 155 -1.44 7.98 4.51
N VAL A 156 -2.35 7.71 3.58
CA VAL A 156 -2.92 8.73 2.68
C VAL A 156 -4.21 9.29 3.26
N THR A 157 -4.29 10.62 3.33
CA THR A 157 -5.47 11.35 3.83
C THR A 157 -5.86 12.51 2.91
N LEU A 158 -7.03 13.08 3.13
CA LEU A 158 -7.45 14.36 2.53
C LEU A 158 -7.17 15.51 3.48
N ALA A 159 -7.08 16.72 2.95
CA ALA A 159 -6.86 17.94 3.72
C ALA A 159 -8.15 18.40 4.45
N THR A 160 -8.71 17.54 5.32
CA THR A 160 -9.84 17.86 6.20
C THR A 160 -9.55 17.40 7.62
N GLU A 161 -10.07 18.10 8.62
CA GLU A 161 -9.84 17.77 10.05
C GLU A 161 -10.24 16.33 10.38
N LEU A 162 -11.41 15.87 9.90
CA LEU A 162 -11.89 14.51 10.16
C LEU A 162 -10.98 13.46 9.54
N SER A 163 -10.65 13.63 8.24
CA SER A 163 -9.78 12.67 7.56
C SER A 163 -8.37 12.65 8.14
N LEU A 164 -7.87 13.80 8.59
CA LEU A 164 -6.58 13.89 9.25
C LEU A 164 -6.58 13.19 10.62
N SER A 165 -7.63 13.38 11.42
CA SER A 165 -7.79 12.70 12.72
C SER A 165 -7.80 11.19 12.54
N GLU A 166 -8.62 10.66 11.60
CA GLU A 166 -8.65 9.22 11.28
C GLU A 166 -7.30 8.69 10.79
N ALA A 167 -6.57 9.49 10.01
CA ALA A 167 -5.25 9.12 9.51
C ALA A 167 -4.18 9.08 10.60
N LEU A 168 -4.25 10.00 11.57
CA LEU A 168 -3.37 10.02 12.73
C LEU A 168 -3.64 8.84 13.67
N ASP A 169 -4.90 8.50 13.88
CA ASP A 169 -5.28 7.31 14.66
C ASP A 169 -4.75 6.04 13.99
N LEU A 170 -4.96 5.90 12.67
CA LEU A 170 -4.41 4.78 11.90
C LEU A 170 -2.88 4.72 11.94
N LYS A 171 -2.20 5.87 11.82
CA LYS A 171 -0.75 5.94 11.95
C LYS A 171 -0.27 5.42 13.31
N ASN A 172 -0.90 5.87 14.39
CA ASN A 172 -0.57 5.42 15.73
C ASN A 172 -0.82 3.91 15.92
N GLU A 173 -1.91 3.38 15.36
CA GLU A 173 -2.19 1.94 15.41
C GLU A 173 -1.16 1.14 14.61
N LEU A 174 -0.75 1.61 13.44
CA LEU A 174 0.31 0.98 12.64
C LEU A 174 1.65 1.00 13.37
N ASP A 175 2.06 2.13 13.91
CA ASP A 175 3.32 2.27 14.65
C ASP A 175 3.36 1.35 15.90
N ASN A 176 2.20 1.13 16.54
CA ASN A 176 2.10 0.22 17.69
C ASN A 176 2.10 -1.27 17.31
N ASN A 177 1.67 -1.63 16.11
CA ASN A 177 1.54 -3.01 15.63
C ASN A 177 2.71 -3.45 14.75
N LEU A 178 3.49 -2.52 14.24
CA LEU A 178 4.74 -2.83 13.55
C LEU A 178 5.80 -3.24 14.58
N PRO A 179 6.68 -4.20 14.24
CA PRO A 179 7.79 -4.56 15.13
C PRO A 179 8.62 -3.32 15.48
N ASP A 180 9.26 -3.31 16.66
CA ASP A 180 10.14 -2.25 17.18
C ASP A 180 11.30 -1.95 16.21
N THR A 181 11.01 -1.26 15.13
CA THR A 181 11.92 -0.83 14.11
C THR A 181 11.75 0.65 13.89
N GLU A 182 12.77 1.27 13.36
CA GLU A 182 12.71 2.60 12.76
C GLU A 182 11.77 2.66 11.53
N ALA A 183 10.80 1.74 11.43
CA ALA A 183 9.78 1.73 10.40
C ALA A 183 8.91 2.98 10.55
N HIS A 184 9.21 3.97 9.74
CA HIS A 184 8.51 5.25 9.79
C HIS A 184 7.21 5.14 8.99
N THR A 185 6.09 5.34 9.68
CA THR A 185 4.81 5.59 9.03
C THR A 185 4.69 7.07 8.76
N ASP A 186 4.76 7.45 7.48
CA ASP A 186 4.58 8.83 7.06
C ASP A 186 3.12 9.13 6.75
N LEU A 187 2.73 10.39 6.92
CA LEU A 187 1.42 10.88 6.55
C LEU A 187 1.53 11.71 5.28
N LEU A 188 0.71 11.37 4.28
CA LEU A 188 0.64 12.02 2.99
C LEU A 188 -0.75 12.62 2.78
N VAL A 189 -0.82 13.93 2.64
CA VAL A 189 -2.06 14.65 2.33
C VAL A 189 -2.22 14.74 0.83
N ASN A 190 -3.35 14.29 0.32
CA ASN A 190 -3.67 14.30 -1.10
C ASN A 190 -4.81 15.25 -1.42
N ASP A 191 -4.89 15.71 -2.66
CA ASP A 191 -6.02 16.46 -3.21
C ASP A 191 -6.27 17.81 -2.50
N SER A 192 -5.20 18.57 -2.22
CA SER A 192 -5.30 19.88 -1.56
C SER A 192 -5.53 20.99 -2.55
N PHE A 193 -6.60 21.75 -2.35
CA PHE A 193 -6.88 22.99 -3.07
C PHE A 193 -5.91 24.11 -2.68
N LYS A 194 -5.54 24.20 -1.41
CA LYS A 194 -4.53 25.17 -0.96
C LYS A 194 -3.23 25.00 -1.74
N LYS A 195 -2.74 23.77 -1.85
CA LYS A 195 -1.52 23.45 -2.60
C LYS A 195 -1.67 23.72 -4.09
N PHE A 196 -2.83 23.43 -4.67
CA PHE A 196 -3.15 23.72 -6.08
C PHE A 196 -3.06 25.22 -6.38
N PHE A 197 -3.68 26.06 -5.56
CA PHE A 197 -3.66 27.52 -5.76
C PHE A 197 -2.27 28.12 -5.53
N GLU A 198 -1.51 27.63 -4.57
CA GLU A 198 -0.11 28.04 -4.38
C GLU A 198 0.74 27.80 -5.63
N LEU A 199 0.58 26.67 -6.29
CA LEU A 199 1.33 26.32 -7.50
C LEU A 199 0.83 27.06 -8.74
N SER A 200 -0.46 27.38 -8.79
CA SER A 200 -1.10 28.06 -9.93
C SER A 200 -0.93 29.57 -9.92
N ASN A 201 -0.41 30.18 -8.84
CA ASN A 201 -0.29 31.62 -8.65
C ASN A 201 -1.61 32.39 -8.87
N VAL A 202 -2.75 31.78 -8.54
CA VAL A 202 -4.07 32.39 -8.64
C VAL A 202 -4.30 33.32 -7.46
N ASP A 203 -4.84 34.54 -7.71
CA ASP A 203 -5.20 35.48 -6.65
C ASP A 203 -6.39 34.96 -5.83
N ASP A 204 -6.17 34.72 -4.55
CA ASP A 204 -7.17 34.24 -3.60
C ASP A 204 -8.36 35.21 -3.43
N SER A 205 -8.20 36.48 -3.79
CA SER A 205 -9.22 37.52 -3.60
C SER A 205 -10.46 37.36 -4.50
N ALA A 206 -10.35 36.62 -5.60
CA ALA A 206 -11.41 36.36 -6.57
C ALA A 206 -12.17 35.02 -6.38
N LEU A 207 -11.82 34.27 -5.33
CA LEU A 207 -12.39 32.94 -5.14
C LEU A 207 -13.81 32.98 -4.56
N PRO A 208 -14.69 32.03 -4.94
CA PRO A 208 -15.98 31.84 -4.28
C PRO A 208 -15.80 31.62 -2.76
N PRO A 209 -16.71 32.17 -1.92
CA PRO A 209 -16.56 32.11 -0.45
C PRO A 209 -16.33 30.70 0.12
N PHE A 210 -17.01 29.69 -0.41
CA PHE A 210 -16.85 28.30 0.04
C PHE A 210 -15.44 27.76 -0.23
N LEU A 211 -14.84 28.14 -1.36
CA LEU A 211 -13.50 27.71 -1.75
C LEU A 211 -12.43 28.43 -0.94
N ALA A 212 -12.61 29.74 -0.71
CA ALA A 212 -11.74 30.51 0.18
C ALA A 212 -11.75 29.94 1.61
N GLN A 213 -12.93 29.54 2.11
CA GLN A 213 -13.04 28.90 3.43
C GLN A 213 -12.34 27.54 3.45
N LYS A 214 -12.51 26.71 2.40
CA LYS A 214 -11.81 25.41 2.28
C LYS A 214 -10.30 25.59 2.30
N ILE A 215 -9.76 26.52 1.52
CA ILE A 215 -8.32 26.83 1.47
C ILE A 215 -7.81 27.29 2.84
N ALA A 216 -8.58 28.12 3.54
CA ALA A 216 -8.21 28.59 4.89
C ALA A 216 -8.12 27.42 5.88
N LEU A 217 -9.05 26.45 5.84
CA LEU A 217 -9.04 25.25 6.68
C LEU A 217 -7.86 24.32 6.36
N GLU A 218 -7.45 24.24 5.10
CA GLU A 218 -6.31 23.41 4.68
C GLU A 218 -4.94 23.99 5.06
N LYS A 219 -4.86 25.27 5.37
CA LYS A 219 -3.59 26.00 5.54
C LYS A 219 -2.66 25.35 6.59
N ASP A 220 -3.19 25.05 7.75
CA ASP A 220 -2.41 24.49 8.84
C ASP A 220 -1.99 23.03 8.56
N ILE A 221 -2.84 22.27 7.87
CA ILE A 221 -2.56 20.90 7.45
C ILE A 221 -1.43 20.87 6.42
N VAL A 222 -1.53 21.69 5.37
CA VAL A 222 -0.53 21.78 4.30
C VAL A 222 0.84 22.20 4.81
N SER A 223 0.90 23.03 5.86
CA SER A 223 2.17 23.49 6.44
C SER A 223 2.90 22.41 7.26
N GLN A 224 2.22 21.35 7.70
CA GLN A 224 2.75 20.35 8.61
C GLN A 224 3.10 19.01 7.92
N TYR A 225 2.47 18.71 6.79
CA TYR A 225 2.57 17.40 6.15
C TYR A 225 2.95 17.50 4.68
N PHE A 226 3.60 16.46 4.17
CA PHE A 226 3.81 16.35 2.73
C PHE A 226 2.47 16.33 2.01
N THR A 227 2.26 17.30 1.11
CA THR A 227 0.95 17.56 0.51
C THR A 227 1.04 17.62 -1.01
N LEU A 228 0.16 16.86 -1.66
CA LEU A 228 -0.04 16.87 -3.10
C LEU A 228 -1.25 17.75 -3.47
N PRO A 229 -1.16 18.50 -4.58
CA PRO A 229 -2.23 19.39 -5.00
C PRO A 229 -3.43 18.63 -5.56
N HIS A 230 -4.57 19.29 -5.61
CA HIS A 230 -5.66 18.94 -6.50
C HIS A 230 -5.19 18.97 -7.97
N ILE A 231 -5.64 18.01 -8.77
CA ILE A 231 -5.34 17.95 -10.20
C ILE A 231 -6.65 18.18 -10.97
N ASP A 232 -6.70 19.28 -11.70
CA ASP A 232 -7.90 19.74 -12.40
C ASP A 232 -7.99 19.18 -13.84
N HIS A 233 -8.13 17.85 -13.98
CA HIS A 233 -8.52 17.21 -15.23
C HIS A 233 -8.94 15.74 -15.01
N ASP A 234 -9.58 15.11 -16.01
CA ASP A 234 -10.22 13.79 -15.92
C ASP A 234 -9.38 12.65 -16.51
N ASP A 235 -8.23 12.95 -17.11
CA ASP A 235 -7.37 11.94 -17.74
C ASP A 235 -6.53 11.22 -16.68
N MET A 236 -6.96 10.03 -16.26
CA MET A 236 -6.29 9.24 -15.23
C MET A 236 -4.81 8.94 -15.53
N PRO A 237 -4.40 8.48 -16.72
CA PRO A 237 -2.98 8.37 -17.08
C PRO A 237 -2.19 9.65 -16.83
N LYS A 238 -2.72 10.79 -17.22
CA LYS A 238 -2.08 12.08 -17.03
C LYS A 238 -2.01 12.48 -15.56
N ILE A 239 -3.10 12.28 -14.78
CA ILE A 239 -3.11 12.51 -13.32
C ILE A 239 -1.98 11.74 -12.64
N VAL A 240 -1.83 10.44 -12.94
CA VAL A 240 -0.77 9.61 -12.37
C VAL A 240 0.61 10.16 -12.73
N MET A 241 0.81 10.58 -13.98
CA MET A 241 2.09 11.11 -14.44
C MET A 241 2.41 12.45 -13.78
N ASP A 242 1.44 13.37 -13.70
CA ASP A 242 1.62 14.68 -13.08
C ASP A 242 1.92 14.54 -11.57
N LEU A 243 1.17 13.71 -10.86
CA LEU A 243 1.45 13.40 -9.45
C LEU A 243 2.84 12.79 -9.26
N SER A 244 3.27 11.91 -10.19
CA SER A 244 4.62 11.31 -10.12
C SER A 244 5.75 12.34 -10.20
N MET A 245 5.52 13.49 -10.82
CA MET A 245 6.50 14.58 -10.89
C MET A 245 6.59 15.40 -9.60
N MET A 246 5.56 15.33 -8.77
CA MET A 246 5.43 16.14 -7.54
C MET A 246 5.84 15.36 -6.27
N MET A 247 6.31 14.11 -6.41
CA MET A 247 6.67 13.24 -5.26
C MET A 247 8.11 13.41 -4.78
N GLU A 248 8.83 14.42 -5.24
CA GLU A 248 10.16 14.72 -4.76
C GLU A 248 10.11 15.12 -3.28
N GLY A 249 10.94 14.46 -2.45
CA GLY A 249 10.94 14.66 -1.00
C GLY A 249 10.06 13.66 -0.20
N LEU A 250 9.39 12.73 -0.86
CA LEU A 250 8.64 11.65 -0.18
C LEU A 250 9.54 10.45 0.20
N VAL A 251 10.78 10.38 -0.31
CA VAL A 251 11.75 9.29 -0.10
C VAL A 251 12.93 9.79 0.70
#